data_3a3232124c2c849dfac433de4c7f7d63
#
_entry.id   3a3232124c2c849dfac433de4c7f7d63
#
_cell.length_a   1.000
_cell.length_b   1.000
_cell.length_c   1.000
_cell.angle_alpha   90.00
_cell.angle_beta   90.00
_cell.angle_gamma   90.00
#
_symmetry.space_group_name_H-M   'P 1'
#
loop_
_entity.id
_entity.type
_entity.pdbx_description
1 polymer ?
#
loop_
_entity_poly.entity_id
_entity_poly.type
_entity_poly.pdbx_seq_one_letter_code
_entity_poly.pdbx_strand_id
1 'polypeptide(L)'
;MYEGLQFQSTNLPSPLHILTGILCAKNISFSLKIKLLSDMGALQRYARGKHADLAVAQWLRQRNVPRRLVAEFWQPLVWGALNTPLEHASLRILCNVLSDGVWADKPGSDYLLPKRDLGAIIAEPALAKLKQFGADIRLETRVGRLKNFPDGRVVVNDEAFDAVIVATAPYHAVHLFPEDTPDYIQTTYQNLRYHSITTVYL
;
A
#
# COMPACT_ATOMS: atom_id res chain seq x y z
N MET A 1 21.63 -4.92 -24.34
CA MET A 1 20.77 -5.41 -23.24
C MET A 1 21.02 -4.51 -22.05
N TYR A 2 19.99 -3.83 -21.54
CA TYR A 2 20.15 -2.93 -20.37
C TYR A 2 20.23 -3.79 -19.13
N GLU A 3 21.40 -3.86 -18.50
CA GLU A 3 21.59 -4.55 -17.24
C GLU A 3 21.37 -3.55 -16.09
N GLY A 4 20.14 -3.48 -15.60
CA GLY A 4 19.79 -2.66 -14.44
C GLY A 4 20.43 -3.13 -13.14
N LEU A 5 20.15 -2.43 -12.07
CA LEU A 5 20.59 -2.74 -10.71
C LEU A 5 20.07 -4.12 -10.28
N GLN A 6 20.95 -5.00 -9.81
CA GLN A 6 20.59 -6.34 -9.34
C GLN A 6 20.98 -6.51 -7.88
N PHE A 7 20.00 -6.87 -7.05
CA PHE A 7 20.19 -7.23 -5.65
C PHE A 7 20.19 -8.74 -5.48
N GLN A 8 21.00 -9.23 -4.54
CA GLN A 8 20.99 -10.63 -4.14
C GLN A 8 20.57 -10.73 -2.67
N SER A 9 19.51 -11.49 -2.40
CA SER A 9 19.11 -11.78 -1.03
C SER A 9 20.16 -12.69 -0.35
N THR A 10 20.46 -12.40 0.90
CA THR A 10 21.33 -13.22 1.74
C THR A 10 20.55 -13.83 2.90
N ASN A 11 20.94 -15.02 3.37
CA ASN A 11 20.28 -15.69 4.49
C ASN A 11 20.76 -15.20 5.87
N LEU A 12 21.07 -13.90 5.99
CA LEU A 12 21.48 -13.29 7.24
C LEU A 12 20.28 -12.69 7.97
N PRO A 13 20.30 -12.62 9.31
CA PRO A 13 19.24 -11.96 10.07
C PRO A 13 19.20 -10.45 9.80
N SER A 14 18.03 -9.83 10.06
CA SER A 14 17.88 -8.37 9.99
C SER A 14 18.82 -7.69 11.01
N PRO A 15 19.45 -6.55 10.67
CA PRO A 15 19.43 -5.84 9.38
C PRO A 15 20.54 -6.27 8.39
N LEU A 16 21.31 -7.31 8.71
CA LEU A 16 22.49 -7.70 7.94
C LEU A 16 22.16 -8.16 6.52
N HIS A 17 21.00 -8.79 6.30
CA HIS A 17 20.56 -9.22 4.97
C HIS A 17 20.41 -8.02 4.01
N ILE A 18 19.90 -6.88 4.47
CA ILE A 18 19.77 -5.66 3.64
C ILE A 18 21.16 -5.08 3.35
N LEU A 19 21.98 -4.95 4.40
CA LEU A 19 23.34 -4.42 4.27
C LEU A 19 24.15 -5.22 3.24
N THR A 20 24.17 -6.54 3.39
CA THR A 20 24.90 -7.43 2.47
C THR A 20 24.24 -7.46 1.09
N GLY A 21 22.91 -7.41 0.98
CA GLY A 21 22.19 -7.33 -0.28
C GLY A 21 22.60 -6.09 -1.10
N ILE A 22 22.76 -4.93 -0.44
CA ILE A 22 23.23 -3.70 -1.10
C ILE A 22 24.71 -3.78 -1.44
N LEU A 23 25.56 -4.27 -0.53
CA LEU A 23 26.99 -4.38 -0.76
C LEU A 23 27.33 -5.36 -1.88
N CYS A 24 26.58 -6.47 -1.98
CA CYS A 24 26.75 -7.48 -3.04
C CYS A 24 26.00 -7.14 -4.33
N ALA A 25 25.25 -6.03 -4.38
CA ALA A 25 24.50 -5.63 -5.57
C ALA A 25 25.43 -5.49 -6.78
N LYS A 26 24.97 -5.95 -7.95
CA LYS A 26 25.71 -5.88 -9.22
C LYS A 26 25.29 -4.66 -10.03
N ASN A 27 26.14 -4.28 -10.99
CA ASN A 27 25.92 -3.17 -11.93
C ASN A 27 25.78 -1.79 -11.26
N ILE A 28 26.37 -1.61 -10.08
CA ILE A 28 26.37 -0.35 -9.33
C ILE A 28 27.76 -0.08 -8.73
N SER A 29 28.22 1.17 -8.80
CA SER A 29 29.50 1.56 -8.22
C SER A 29 29.48 1.51 -6.70
N PHE A 30 30.64 1.32 -6.07
CA PHE A 30 30.75 1.28 -4.62
C PHE A 30 30.27 2.59 -3.96
N SER A 31 30.54 3.74 -4.58
CA SER A 31 30.08 5.03 -4.08
C SER A 31 28.54 5.14 -4.01
N LEU A 32 27.83 4.58 -5.01
CA LEU A 32 26.37 4.54 -5.03
C LEU A 32 25.82 3.55 -3.99
N LYS A 33 26.52 2.44 -3.70
CA LYS A 33 26.15 1.53 -2.62
C LYS A 33 26.20 2.25 -1.25
N ILE A 34 27.29 2.96 -0.99
CA ILE A 34 27.44 3.73 0.24
C ILE A 34 26.39 4.85 0.34
N LYS A 35 26.11 5.51 -0.78
CA LYS A 35 25.03 6.52 -0.83
C LYS A 35 23.68 5.90 -0.49
N LEU A 36 23.34 4.77 -1.08
CA LEU A 36 22.08 4.06 -0.82
C LEU A 36 21.96 3.64 0.65
N LEU A 37 23.02 3.09 1.25
CA LEU A 37 23.06 2.74 2.67
C LEU A 37 22.86 3.97 3.56
N SER A 38 23.51 5.09 3.23
CA SER A 38 23.33 6.36 3.93
C SER A 38 21.89 6.88 3.84
N ASP A 39 21.26 6.75 2.68
CA ASP A 39 19.88 7.16 2.46
C ASP A 39 18.90 6.27 3.21
N MET A 40 19.10 4.94 3.20
CA MET A 40 18.29 4.00 3.98
C MET A 40 18.38 4.27 5.49
N GLY A 41 19.60 4.51 6.00
CA GLY A 41 19.80 4.89 7.41
C GLY A 41 19.19 6.24 7.78
N ALA A 42 19.19 7.21 6.87
CA ALA A 42 18.51 8.50 7.08
C ALA A 42 17.00 8.36 7.08
N LEU A 43 16.46 7.52 6.19
CA LEU A 43 15.03 7.22 6.12
C LEU A 43 14.56 6.50 7.39
N GLN A 44 15.34 5.55 7.90
CA GLN A 44 15.02 4.84 9.14
C GLN A 44 15.03 5.80 10.36
N ARG A 45 15.94 6.79 10.39
CA ARG A 45 15.92 7.83 11.42
C ARG A 45 14.71 8.76 11.29
N TYR A 46 14.34 9.11 10.06
CA TYR A 46 13.11 9.88 9.79
C TYR A 46 11.87 9.13 10.30
N ALA A 47 11.78 7.82 10.04
CA ALA A 47 10.65 6.99 10.49
C ALA A 47 10.44 7.02 12.01
N ARG A 48 11.51 7.12 12.80
CA ARG A 48 11.47 7.16 14.28
C ARG A 48 11.13 8.54 14.85
N GLY A 49 11.21 9.58 14.03
CA GLY A 49 10.98 10.96 14.47
C GLY A 49 9.55 11.45 14.23
N LYS A 50 9.18 12.52 14.92
CA LYS A 50 7.94 13.26 14.65
C LYS A 50 8.26 14.41 13.68
N HIS A 51 8.14 14.16 12.40
CA HIS A 51 8.37 15.16 11.35
C HIS A 51 7.07 15.44 10.60
N ALA A 52 6.95 16.61 10.00
CA ALA A 52 5.92 16.86 9.00
C ALA A 52 6.13 15.91 7.81
N ASP A 53 5.03 15.43 7.21
CA ASP A 53 5.15 14.57 6.05
C ASP A 53 5.68 15.33 4.84
N LEU A 54 6.46 14.65 4.01
CA LEU A 54 7.07 15.18 2.80
C LEU A 54 6.74 14.27 1.62
N ALA A 55 6.71 14.83 0.42
CA ALA A 55 6.76 14.00 -0.78
C ALA A 55 8.13 13.30 -0.90
N VAL A 56 8.13 12.02 -1.30
CA VAL A 56 9.35 11.24 -1.50
C VAL A 56 10.33 11.97 -2.44
N ALA A 57 9.83 12.52 -3.56
CA ALA A 57 10.66 13.30 -4.48
C ALA A 57 11.35 14.50 -3.81
N GLN A 58 10.68 15.18 -2.90
CA GLN A 58 11.26 16.30 -2.15
C GLN A 58 12.40 15.83 -1.25
N TRP A 59 12.19 14.74 -0.52
CA TRP A 59 13.21 14.15 0.34
C TRP A 59 14.44 13.68 -0.46
N LEU A 60 14.23 13.01 -1.60
CA LEU A 60 15.31 12.56 -2.48
C LEU A 60 16.15 13.74 -3.00
N ARG A 61 15.49 14.87 -3.36
CA ARG A 61 16.19 16.11 -3.76
C ARG A 61 17.00 16.71 -2.63
N GLN A 62 16.43 16.84 -1.42
CA GLN A 62 17.11 17.37 -0.24
C GLN A 62 18.37 16.56 0.12
N ARG A 63 18.33 15.26 -0.16
CA ARG A 63 19.45 14.35 0.07
C ARG A 63 20.44 14.28 -1.09
N ASN A 64 20.22 15.01 -2.18
CA ASN A 64 21.04 14.96 -3.39
C ASN A 64 21.22 13.53 -3.90
N VAL A 65 20.12 12.74 -3.94
CA VAL A 65 20.18 11.35 -4.42
C VAL A 65 20.47 11.34 -5.93
N PRO A 66 21.51 10.62 -6.38
CA PRO A 66 21.86 10.54 -7.80
C PRO A 66 20.70 10.02 -8.65
N ARG A 67 20.51 10.60 -9.85
CA ARG A 67 19.43 10.25 -10.78
C ARG A 67 19.33 8.75 -11.07
N ARG A 68 20.49 8.08 -11.16
CA ARG A 68 20.54 6.64 -11.39
C ARG A 68 19.89 5.87 -10.23
N LEU A 69 20.19 6.20 -8.97
CA LEU A 69 19.54 5.56 -7.81
C LEU A 69 18.04 5.90 -7.75
N VAL A 70 17.65 7.10 -8.16
CA VAL A 70 16.23 7.45 -8.24
C VAL A 70 15.53 6.54 -9.24
N ALA A 71 16.06 6.42 -10.46
CA ALA A 71 15.41 5.67 -11.54
C ALA A 71 15.45 4.14 -11.34
N GLU A 72 16.57 3.60 -10.84
CA GLU A 72 16.78 2.14 -10.77
C GLU A 72 16.41 1.52 -9.42
N PHE A 73 16.26 2.32 -8.36
CA PHE A 73 15.92 1.84 -7.02
C PHE A 73 14.68 2.51 -6.43
N TRP A 74 14.72 3.83 -6.20
CA TRP A 74 13.67 4.51 -5.45
C TRP A 74 12.33 4.54 -6.19
N GLN A 75 12.34 4.82 -7.48
CA GLN A 75 11.13 4.92 -8.28
C GLN A 75 10.41 3.56 -8.41
N PRO A 76 11.07 2.46 -8.76
CA PRO A 76 10.44 1.13 -8.76
C PRO A 76 9.94 0.71 -7.38
N LEU A 77 10.70 0.98 -6.31
CA LEU A 77 10.30 0.67 -4.94
C LEU A 77 9.03 1.41 -4.54
N VAL A 78 8.99 2.73 -4.76
CA VAL A 78 7.84 3.56 -4.37
C VAL A 78 6.62 3.24 -5.23
N TRP A 79 6.80 3.04 -6.53
CA TRP A 79 5.69 2.65 -7.40
C TRP A 79 5.13 1.27 -7.02
N GLY A 80 5.98 0.30 -6.76
CA GLY A 80 5.55 -1.04 -6.35
C GLY A 80 4.88 -1.07 -4.98
N ALA A 81 5.34 -0.23 -4.04
CA ALA A 81 4.83 -0.22 -2.67
C ALA A 81 3.60 0.68 -2.48
N LEU A 82 3.55 1.84 -3.14
CA LEU A 82 2.54 2.87 -2.90
C LEU A 82 1.63 3.15 -4.10
N ASN A 83 1.89 2.57 -5.26
CA ASN A 83 1.18 2.84 -6.51
C ASN A 83 1.03 4.35 -6.80
N THR A 84 2.02 5.14 -6.40
CA THR A 84 1.93 6.61 -6.42
C THR A 84 3.24 7.20 -6.97
N PRO A 85 3.19 8.22 -7.85
CA PRO A 85 4.39 8.92 -8.32
C PRO A 85 5.17 9.54 -7.16
N LEU A 86 6.50 9.64 -7.30
CA LEU A 86 7.41 10.17 -6.26
C LEU A 86 7.02 11.56 -5.76
N GLU A 87 6.44 12.37 -6.62
CA GLU A 87 6.00 13.75 -6.36
C GLU A 87 4.83 13.84 -5.40
N HIS A 88 4.02 12.77 -5.34
CA HIS A 88 2.80 12.69 -4.54
C HIS A 88 2.89 11.62 -3.43
N ALA A 89 3.85 10.72 -3.53
CA ALA A 89 4.04 9.65 -2.55
C ALA A 89 4.46 10.22 -1.19
N SER A 90 3.72 9.87 -0.14
CA SER A 90 4.03 10.23 1.25
C SER A 90 5.30 9.51 1.73
N LEU A 91 6.26 10.27 2.23
CA LEU A 91 7.48 9.72 2.83
C LEU A 91 7.16 8.93 4.10
N ARG A 92 6.18 9.37 4.87
CA ARG A 92 5.72 8.69 6.09
C ARG A 92 5.13 7.32 5.78
N ILE A 93 4.26 7.24 4.76
CA ILE A 93 3.68 5.97 4.34
C ILE A 93 4.77 5.04 3.81
N LEU A 94 5.73 5.54 3.02
CA LEU A 94 6.88 4.74 2.59
C LEU A 94 7.66 4.20 3.79
N CYS A 95 7.91 5.02 4.80
CA CYS A 95 8.58 4.58 6.04
C CYS A 95 7.81 3.46 6.75
N ASN A 96 6.47 3.55 6.83
CA ASN A 96 5.65 2.51 7.45
C ASN A 96 5.79 1.19 6.68
N VAL A 97 5.65 1.22 5.33
CA VAL A 97 5.82 0.04 4.48
C VAL A 97 7.20 -0.60 4.66
N LEU A 98 8.26 0.23 4.71
CA LEU A 98 9.62 -0.27 4.92
C LEU A 98 9.83 -0.82 6.34
N SER A 99 9.18 -0.24 7.34
CA SER A 99 9.25 -0.72 8.73
C SER A 99 8.59 -2.08 8.88
N ASP A 100 7.45 -2.28 8.24
CA ASP A 100 6.68 -3.52 8.34
C ASP A 100 7.28 -4.65 7.45
N GLY A 101 7.91 -4.29 6.34
CA GLY A 101 8.52 -5.21 5.39
C GLY A 101 10.04 -5.27 5.53
N VAL A 102 10.75 -4.31 4.96
CA VAL A 102 12.20 -4.37 4.72
C VAL A 102 13.03 -4.30 6.01
N TRP A 103 12.59 -3.52 7.03
CA TRP A 103 13.31 -3.35 8.31
C TRP A 103 12.80 -4.28 9.41
N ALA A 104 11.74 -5.03 9.16
CA ALA A 104 11.28 -6.09 10.02
C ALA A 104 12.26 -7.29 10.00
N ASP A 105 11.82 -8.41 10.51
CA ASP A 105 12.57 -9.65 10.38
C ASP A 105 12.64 -10.13 8.92
N LYS A 106 13.50 -11.14 8.65
CA LYS A 106 13.67 -11.65 7.29
C LYS A 106 12.36 -12.18 6.66
N PRO A 107 11.49 -12.93 7.35
CA PRO A 107 10.21 -13.35 6.81
C PRO A 107 9.32 -12.19 6.35
N GLY A 108 9.34 -11.04 7.04
CA GLY A 108 8.60 -9.85 6.64
C GLY A 108 9.06 -9.22 5.33
N SER A 109 10.31 -9.47 4.91
CA SER A 109 10.88 -8.97 3.64
C SER A 109 10.77 -9.95 2.48
N ASP A 110 10.26 -11.16 2.70
CA ASP A 110 10.10 -12.18 1.66
C ASP A 110 8.81 -11.92 0.83
N TYR A 111 8.90 -12.13 -0.48
CA TYR A 111 7.74 -12.09 -1.36
C TYR A 111 6.98 -13.42 -1.33
N LEU A 112 5.70 -13.36 -0.97
CA LEU A 112 4.81 -14.50 -1.08
C LEU A 112 4.14 -14.51 -2.46
N LEU A 113 4.53 -15.45 -3.31
CA LEU A 113 3.92 -15.66 -4.62
C LEU A 113 2.89 -16.78 -4.54
N PRO A 114 1.61 -16.48 -4.71
CA PRO A 114 0.57 -17.49 -4.67
C PRO A 114 0.70 -18.45 -5.86
N LYS A 115 0.51 -19.75 -5.62
CA LYS A 115 0.49 -20.79 -6.67
C LYS A 115 -0.86 -20.93 -7.36
N ARG A 116 -1.89 -20.27 -6.84
CA ARG A 116 -3.26 -20.21 -7.39
C ARG A 116 -3.66 -18.75 -7.51
N ASP A 117 -4.73 -18.49 -8.23
CA ASP A 117 -5.31 -17.16 -8.31
C ASP A 117 -5.84 -16.68 -6.94
N LEU A 118 -5.98 -15.37 -6.77
CA LEU A 118 -6.41 -14.79 -5.51
C LEU A 118 -7.84 -15.15 -5.12
N GLY A 119 -8.70 -15.45 -6.10
CA GLY A 119 -10.06 -15.94 -5.86
C GLY A 119 -10.03 -17.25 -5.10
N ALA A 120 -9.24 -18.22 -5.59
CA ALA A 120 -9.09 -19.53 -4.98
C ALA A 120 -8.40 -19.51 -3.60
N ILE A 121 -7.60 -18.48 -3.30
CA ILE A 121 -6.87 -18.39 -2.03
C ILE A 121 -7.66 -17.64 -0.96
N ILE A 122 -8.40 -16.59 -1.33
CA ILE A 122 -9.08 -15.70 -0.39
C ILE A 122 -10.60 -15.79 -0.52
N ALA A 123 -11.15 -15.49 -1.70
CA ALA A 123 -12.57 -15.30 -1.86
C ALA A 123 -13.38 -16.60 -1.70
N GLU A 124 -12.98 -17.67 -2.36
CA GLU A 124 -13.70 -18.94 -2.30
C GLU A 124 -13.71 -19.57 -0.89
N PRO A 125 -12.56 -19.68 -0.18
CA PRO A 125 -12.56 -20.17 1.20
C PRO A 125 -13.36 -19.27 2.15
N ALA A 126 -13.31 -17.94 1.98
CA ALA A 126 -14.09 -17.00 2.77
C ALA A 126 -15.59 -17.20 2.56
N LEU A 127 -16.03 -17.31 1.30
CA LEU A 127 -17.44 -17.58 0.97
C LEU A 127 -17.92 -18.91 1.55
N ALA A 128 -17.11 -19.97 1.44
CA ALA A 128 -17.43 -21.26 2.02
C ALA A 128 -17.61 -21.16 3.54
N LYS A 129 -16.71 -20.41 4.22
CA LYS A 129 -16.79 -20.21 5.66
C LYS A 129 -17.99 -19.39 6.08
N LEU A 130 -18.31 -18.32 5.37
CA LEU A 130 -19.50 -17.49 5.62
C LEU A 130 -20.78 -18.31 5.49
N LYS A 131 -20.89 -19.14 4.47
CA LYS A 131 -22.04 -20.05 4.29
C LYS A 131 -22.17 -21.04 5.46
N GLN A 132 -21.07 -21.56 6.00
CA GLN A 132 -21.09 -22.42 7.20
C GLN A 132 -21.64 -21.71 8.43
N PHE A 133 -21.44 -20.39 8.53
CA PHE A 133 -22.00 -19.56 9.60
C PHE A 133 -23.43 -19.06 9.33
N GLY A 134 -24.06 -19.53 8.25
CA GLY A 134 -25.43 -19.13 7.90
C GLY A 134 -25.56 -17.72 7.31
N ALA A 135 -24.45 -17.14 6.82
CA ALA A 135 -24.51 -15.83 6.17
C ALA A 135 -25.32 -15.91 4.86
N ASP A 136 -26.21 -14.94 4.65
CA ASP A 136 -26.91 -14.72 3.38
C ASP A 136 -25.99 -13.94 2.43
N ILE A 137 -25.68 -14.53 1.27
CA ILE A 137 -24.77 -13.96 0.27
C ILE A 137 -25.56 -13.69 -0.99
N ARG A 138 -25.76 -12.42 -1.30
CA ARG A 138 -26.51 -11.93 -2.45
C ARG A 138 -25.56 -11.34 -3.49
N LEU A 139 -25.32 -12.05 -4.57
CA LEU A 139 -24.58 -11.57 -5.72
C LEU A 139 -25.52 -10.82 -6.67
N GLU A 140 -24.95 -10.00 -7.56
CA GLU A 140 -25.67 -9.22 -8.58
C GLU A 140 -26.78 -8.33 -7.99
N THR A 141 -26.70 -8.04 -6.70
CA THR A 141 -27.67 -7.23 -5.97
C THR A 141 -27.13 -5.82 -5.77
N ARG A 142 -27.66 -4.86 -6.51
CA ARG A 142 -27.28 -3.47 -6.37
C ARG A 142 -27.84 -2.90 -5.06
N VAL A 143 -26.98 -2.28 -4.28
CA VAL A 143 -27.37 -1.51 -3.09
C VAL A 143 -27.54 -0.04 -3.49
N GLY A 144 -28.67 0.53 -3.12
CA GLY A 144 -28.95 1.97 -3.24
C GLY A 144 -28.38 2.76 -2.05
N ARG A 145 -28.87 3.99 -1.88
CA ARG A 145 -28.48 4.83 -0.74
C ARG A 145 -28.94 4.19 0.57
N LEU A 146 -28.05 4.14 1.55
CA LEU A 146 -28.38 3.70 2.91
C LEU A 146 -29.25 4.73 3.62
N LYS A 147 -30.06 4.31 4.58
CA LYS A 147 -30.91 5.19 5.40
C LYS A 147 -30.70 4.86 6.87
N ASN A 148 -30.48 5.88 7.68
CA ASN A 148 -30.46 5.70 9.13
C ASN A 148 -31.89 5.61 9.67
N PHE A 149 -32.12 4.73 10.63
CA PHE A 149 -33.39 4.59 11.33
C PHE A 149 -33.30 5.27 12.71
N PRO A 150 -34.43 5.80 13.24
CA PRO A 150 -34.44 6.51 14.54
C PRO A 150 -33.98 5.63 15.72
N ASP A 151 -34.08 4.31 15.59
CA ASP A 151 -33.65 3.34 16.60
C ASP A 151 -32.16 2.95 16.51
N GLY A 152 -31.39 3.60 15.61
CA GLY A 152 -29.98 3.37 15.41
C GLY A 152 -29.63 2.29 14.39
N ARG A 153 -30.60 1.60 13.81
CA ARG A 153 -30.37 0.63 12.72
C ARG A 153 -30.13 1.34 11.39
N VAL A 154 -29.54 0.62 10.45
CA VAL A 154 -29.29 1.09 9.07
C VAL A 154 -30.11 0.26 8.09
N VAL A 155 -30.84 0.90 7.21
CA VAL A 155 -31.64 0.24 6.19
C VAL A 155 -30.86 0.12 4.88
N VAL A 156 -30.80 -1.10 4.34
CA VAL A 156 -30.20 -1.46 3.07
C VAL A 156 -31.26 -2.13 2.21
N ASN A 157 -31.65 -1.54 1.08
CA ASN A 157 -32.68 -2.08 0.19
C ASN A 157 -33.95 -2.57 0.95
N ASP A 158 -34.47 -1.72 1.82
CA ASP A 158 -35.68 -1.93 2.64
C ASP A 158 -35.53 -2.98 3.77
N GLU A 159 -34.37 -3.55 3.99
CA GLU A 159 -34.06 -4.41 5.13
C GLU A 159 -33.25 -3.66 6.19
N ALA A 160 -33.60 -3.80 7.47
CA ALA A 160 -32.92 -3.14 8.59
C ALA A 160 -31.84 -4.04 9.19
N PHE A 161 -30.66 -3.46 9.43
CA PHE A 161 -29.48 -4.11 9.99
C PHE A 161 -28.97 -3.32 11.20
N ASP A 162 -28.37 -4.00 12.17
CA ASP A 162 -27.77 -3.36 13.34
C ASP A 162 -26.53 -2.54 12.99
N ALA A 163 -25.78 -2.98 11.96
CA ALA A 163 -24.62 -2.28 11.43
C ALA A 163 -24.38 -2.60 9.96
N VAL A 164 -23.73 -1.70 9.24
CA VAL A 164 -23.35 -1.89 7.82
C VAL A 164 -21.88 -1.53 7.63
N ILE A 165 -21.14 -2.41 6.95
CA ILE A 165 -19.78 -2.17 6.51
C ILE A 165 -19.80 -1.90 4.99
N VAL A 166 -19.45 -0.68 4.60
CA VAL A 166 -19.33 -0.30 3.19
C VAL A 166 -17.91 -0.58 2.72
N ALA A 167 -17.72 -1.69 2.00
CA ALA A 167 -16.40 -2.14 1.51
C ALA A 167 -16.22 -1.90 0.00
N THR A 168 -16.82 -0.85 -0.54
CA THR A 168 -16.62 -0.43 -1.93
C THR A 168 -15.48 0.59 -2.04
N ALA A 169 -15.05 0.88 -3.29
CA ALA A 169 -14.10 1.98 -3.50
C ALA A 169 -14.68 3.32 -2.96
N PRO A 170 -13.86 4.20 -2.38
CA PRO A 170 -14.35 5.42 -1.73
C PRO A 170 -15.23 6.31 -2.62
N TYR A 171 -14.91 6.42 -3.92
CA TYR A 171 -15.73 7.19 -4.88
C TYR A 171 -17.11 6.56 -5.16
N HIS A 172 -17.29 5.28 -4.86
CA HIS A 172 -18.61 4.64 -4.86
C HIS A 172 -19.28 4.73 -3.49
N ALA A 173 -18.52 4.61 -2.40
CA ALA A 173 -19.03 4.64 -1.04
C ALA A 173 -19.81 5.95 -0.75
N VAL A 174 -19.29 7.09 -1.22
CA VAL A 174 -19.92 8.40 -1.01
C VAL A 174 -21.36 8.47 -1.53
N HIS A 175 -21.68 7.72 -2.58
CA HIS A 175 -23.04 7.66 -3.13
C HIS A 175 -24.00 6.78 -2.32
N LEU A 176 -23.46 5.94 -1.44
CA LEU A 176 -24.25 5.08 -0.55
C LEU A 176 -24.56 5.74 0.78
N PHE A 177 -23.85 6.79 1.17
CA PHE A 177 -24.00 7.44 2.47
C PHE A 177 -25.42 7.93 2.69
N PRO A 178 -25.97 7.74 3.91
CA PRO A 178 -27.23 8.38 4.32
C PRO A 178 -27.19 9.90 4.14
N GLU A 179 -28.35 10.52 3.97
CA GLU A 179 -28.45 11.97 3.76
C GLU A 179 -27.98 12.80 4.96
N ASP A 180 -28.11 12.24 6.15
CA ASP A 180 -27.70 12.84 7.43
C ASP A 180 -26.22 12.55 7.77
N THR A 181 -25.44 11.99 6.83
CA THR A 181 -24.00 11.78 7.02
C THR A 181 -23.29 13.13 7.22
N PRO A 182 -22.51 13.29 8.29
CA PRO A 182 -21.83 14.56 8.59
C PRO A 182 -20.95 15.05 7.42
N ASP A 183 -21.00 16.35 7.15
CA ASP A 183 -20.31 16.99 6.02
C ASP A 183 -18.81 16.72 6.02
N TYR A 184 -18.16 16.64 7.18
CA TYR A 184 -16.74 16.38 7.27
C TYR A 184 -16.37 14.99 6.72
N ILE A 185 -17.25 13.99 6.87
CA ILE A 185 -17.06 12.65 6.29
C ILE A 185 -17.19 12.73 4.78
N GLN A 186 -18.27 13.33 4.29
CA GLN A 186 -18.51 13.48 2.85
C GLN A 186 -17.36 14.24 2.18
N THR A 187 -16.94 15.37 2.76
CA THR A 187 -15.81 16.18 2.27
C THR A 187 -14.50 15.39 2.26
N THR A 188 -14.24 14.57 3.28
CA THR A 188 -13.04 13.73 3.34
C THR A 188 -13.00 12.77 2.15
N TYR A 189 -14.10 12.08 1.86
CA TYR A 189 -14.18 11.14 0.73
C TYR A 189 -14.10 11.83 -0.63
N GLN A 190 -14.71 12.99 -0.79
CA GLN A 190 -14.67 13.79 -2.03
C GLN A 190 -13.28 14.37 -2.32
N ASN A 191 -12.47 14.62 -1.29
CA ASN A 191 -11.11 15.15 -1.42
C ASN A 191 -10.07 14.08 -1.73
N LEU A 192 -10.43 12.79 -1.73
CA LEU A 192 -9.51 11.72 -2.11
C LEU A 192 -9.13 11.85 -3.59
N ARG A 193 -7.83 11.78 -3.86
CA ARG A 193 -7.28 11.81 -5.22
C ARG A 193 -6.88 10.41 -5.64
N TYR A 194 -7.14 10.08 -6.89
CA TYR A 194 -6.86 8.77 -7.47
C TYR A 194 -5.83 8.90 -8.58
N HIS A 195 -4.94 7.91 -8.68
CA HIS A 195 -4.00 7.77 -9.79
C HIS A 195 -4.39 6.55 -10.61
N SER A 196 -4.29 6.70 -11.94
CA SER A 196 -4.51 5.59 -12.87
C SER A 196 -3.32 4.63 -12.84
N ILE A 197 -3.59 3.33 -12.92
CA ILE A 197 -2.59 2.28 -13.10
C ILE A 197 -2.95 1.55 -14.39
N THR A 198 -1.99 1.45 -15.31
CA THR A 198 -2.15 0.70 -16.55
C THR A 198 -1.26 -0.55 -16.50
N THR A 199 -1.87 -1.73 -16.67
CA THR A 199 -1.15 -2.99 -16.80
C THR A 199 -1.20 -3.45 -18.24
N VAL A 200 -0.05 -3.78 -18.82
CA VAL A 200 0.07 -4.31 -20.18
C VAL A 200 0.59 -5.73 -20.10
N TYR A 201 -0.14 -6.67 -20.64
CA TYR A 201 0.28 -8.07 -20.81
C TYR A 201 0.89 -8.22 -22.22
N LEU A 202 2.11 -8.76 -22.31
CA LEU A 202 2.86 -8.96 -23.55
C LEU A 202 3.00 -10.45 -23.83
#